data_03330568e37d65462d7aa4be6c55b212
#
_entry.id   03330568e37d65462d7aa4be6c55b212
#
_cell.length_a   1.000
_cell.length_b   1.000
_cell.length_c   1.000
_cell.angle_alpha   90.00
_cell.angle_beta   90.00
_cell.angle_gamma   90.00
#
_symmetry.space_group_name_H-M   'P 1'
#
loop_
_entity.id
_entity.type
_entity.pdbx_description
1 polymer ?
#
loop_
_entity_poly.entity_id
_entity_poly.type
_entity_poly.pdbx_seq_one_letter_code
_entity_poly.pdbx_strand_id
1 'polypeptide(L)'
;MQNKSSPAYWHDRKVQYDETLGKDEKRLYSKLAAYYEREAARLDKEIAAYYAKYSINGVLSYRNLLETLPDEDKLLLIEQLDEFVKKYPAYADLVPVRESIYKLNRLEGLRQSIAMQQLHMGAYEQQQALVFFQHQALRYANGAASFLGLGSSFCRLDSDVIRAAVGNKWCDGKDFSERIWDNRKKLGNTLHT
;
A
#
# COMPACT_ATOMS: atom_id res chain seq x y z
N MET A 1 -0.01 18.20 42.51
CA MET A 1 0.96 17.88 41.44
C MET A 1 1.31 16.40 41.52
N GLN A 2 1.03 15.61 40.48
CA GLN A 2 1.47 14.19 40.47
C GLN A 2 3.01 14.14 40.43
N ASN A 3 3.57 13.29 41.30
CA ASN A 3 5.02 13.07 41.32
C ASN A 3 5.47 12.34 40.05
N LYS A 4 6.05 13.07 39.08
CA LYS A 4 6.51 12.55 37.78
C LYS A 4 7.58 11.44 37.89
N SER A 5 8.17 11.23 39.07
CA SER A 5 9.15 10.15 39.31
C SER A 5 8.52 8.86 39.84
N SER A 6 7.21 8.82 40.11
CA SER A 6 6.56 7.64 40.67
C SER A 6 6.30 6.55 39.61
N PRO A 7 6.42 5.26 39.95
CA PRO A 7 6.06 4.14 39.08
C PRO A 7 4.59 4.22 38.61
N ALA A 8 3.67 4.67 39.47
CA ALA A 8 2.26 4.83 39.17
C ALA A 8 2.04 5.86 38.02
N TYR A 9 2.73 7.00 38.07
CA TYR A 9 2.67 8.00 36.97
C TYR A 9 3.06 7.41 35.64
N TRP A 10 4.13 6.62 35.58
CA TRP A 10 4.59 5.99 34.34
C TRP A 10 3.68 4.89 33.85
N HIS A 11 3.08 4.14 34.79
CA HIS A 11 2.09 3.13 34.46
C HIS A 11 0.85 3.76 33.81
N ASP A 12 0.25 4.78 34.44
CA ASP A 12 -0.94 5.48 33.90
C ASP A 12 -0.66 6.08 32.53
N ARG A 13 0.51 6.68 32.36
CA ARG A 13 0.92 7.26 31.08
C ARG A 13 1.09 6.21 30.00
N LYS A 14 1.65 5.06 30.32
CA LYS A 14 1.76 3.94 29.39
C LYS A 14 0.38 3.45 28.97
N VAL A 15 -0.54 3.25 29.92
CA VAL A 15 -1.92 2.83 29.63
C VAL A 15 -2.60 3.82 28.68
N GLN A 16 -2.53 5.12 28.95
CA GLN A 16 -3.09 6.15 28.06
C GLN A 16 -2.47 6.14 26.66
N TYR A 17 -1.16 5.91 26.58
CA TYR A 17 -0.47 5.78 25.29
C TYR A 17 -0.95 4.55 24.53
N ASP A 18 -1.00 3.39 25.18
CA ASP A 18 -1.43 2.12 24.59
C ASP A 18 -2.89 2.17 24.11
N GLU A 19 -3.79 2.79 24.89
CA GLU A 19 -5.19 3.00 24.47
C GLU A 19 -5.31 3.89 23.23
N THR A 20 -4.50 4.93 23.17
CA THR A 20 -4.52 5.87 22.02
C THR A 20 -3.91 5.22 20.79
N LEU A 21 -2.82 4.48 20.94
CA LEU A 21 -2.21 3.69 19.88
C LEU A 21 -3.20 2.69 19.32
N GLY A 22 -3.88 1.93 20.18
CA GLY A 22 -4.89 0.95 19.75
C GLY A 22 -6.08 1.57 19.00
N LYS A 23 -6.48 2.81 19.32
CA LYS A 23 -7.51 3.55 18.56
C LYS A 23 -6.99 3.93 17.16
N ASP A 24 -5.75 4.38 17.06
CA ASP A 24 -5.14 4.77 15.78
C ASP A 24 -4.88 3.55 14.89
N GLU A 25 -4.43 2.43 15.46
CA GLU A 25 -4.28 1.15 14.76
C GLU A 25 -5.62 0.67 14.17
N LYS A 26 -6.70 0.72 14.98
CA LYS A 26 -8.04 0.36 14.50
C LYS A 26 -8.50 1.26 13.34
N ARG A 27 -8.19 2.57 13.41
CA ARG A 27 -8.50 3.51 12.31
C ARG A 27 -7.73 3.17 11.05
N LEU A 28 -6.43 2.91 11.17
CA LEU A 28 -5.59 2.48 10.03
C LEU A 28 -6.14 1.19 9.42
N TYR A 29 -6.40 0.18 10.26
CA TYR A 29 -6.95 -1.09 9.83
C TYR A 29 -8.28 -0.93 9.08
N SER A 30 -9.24 -0.18 9.66
CA SER A 30 -10.54 0.06 9.03
C SER A 30 -10.39 0.79 7.69
N LYS A 31 -9.46 1.74 7.59
CA LYS A 31 -9.20 2.47 6.35
C LYS A 31 -8.60 1.57 5.26
N LEU A 32 -7.67 0.70 5.63
CA LEU A 32 -7.08 -0.27 4.71
C LEU A 32 -8.11 -1.33 4.28
N ALA A 33 -8.91 -1.85 5.22
CA ALA A 33 -9.96 -2.83 4.91
C ALA A 33 -10.99 -2.26 3.90
N ALA A 34 -11.51 -1.06 4.16
CA ALA A 34 -12.44 -0.41 3.23
C ALA A 34 -11.81 -0.11 1.85
N TYR A 35 -10.52 0.18 1.82
CA TYR A 35 -9.80 0.34 0.56
C TYR A 35 -9.70 -0.99 -0.20
N TYR A 36 -9.33 -2.08 0.48
CA TYR A 36 -9.22 -3.40 -0.13
C TYR A 36 -10.56 -3.94 -0.63
N GLU A 37 -11.63 -3.77 0.13
CA GLU A 37 -13.00 -4.14 -0.29
C GLU A 37 -13.41 -3.41 -1.57
N ARG A 38 -13.11 -2.12 -1.66
CA ARG A 38 -13.40 -1.34 -2.86
C ARG A 38 -12.57 -1.81 -4.07
N GLU A 39 -11.28 -2.08 -3.88
CA GLU A 39 -10.41 -2.56 -4.95
C GLU A 39 -10.78 -3.99 -5.38
N ALA A 40 -11.21 -4.86 -4.47
CA ALA A 40 -11.74 -6.17 -4.80
C ALA A 40 -13.00 -6.08 -5.66
N ALA A 41 -13.97 -5.24 -5.26
CA ALA A 41 -15.18 -5.02 -6.06
C ALA A 41 -14.89 -4.40 -7.44
N ARG A 42 -13.84 -3.58 -7.55
CA ARG A 42 -13.38 -3.05 -8.84
C ARG A 42 -12.79 -4.15 -9.71
N LEU A 43 -11.96 -5.02 -9.14
CA LEU A 43 -11.36 -6.14 -9.85
C LEU A 43 -12.42 -7.12 -10.37
N ASP A 44 -13.43 -7.44 -9.56
CA ASP A 44 -14.54 -8.30 -9.98
C ASP A 44 -15.28 -7.73 -11.19
N LYS A 45 -15.55 -6.43 -11.20
CA LYS A 45 -16.18 -5.74 -12.34
C LYS A 45 -15.30 -5.76 -13.57
N GLU A 46 -13.99 -5.56 -13.43
CA GLU A 46 -13.03 -5.55 -14.53
C GLU A 46 -12.92 -6.95 -15.14
N ILE A 47 -12.82 -8.00 -14.34
CA ILE A 47 -12.81 -9.39 -14.80
C ILE A 47 -14.12 -9.73 -15.51
N ALA A 48 -15.28 -9.33 -14.97
CA ALA A 48 -16.57 -9.55 -15.61
C ALA A 48 -16.69 -8.83 -16.94
N ALA A 49 -16.23 -7.58 -17.04
CA ALA A 49 -16.22 -6.81 -18.27
C ALA A 49 -15.28 -7.44 -19.32
N TYR A 50 -14.12 -7.91 -18.87
CA TYR A 50 -13.17 -8.62 -19.73
C TYR A 50 -13.77 -9.91 -20.27
N TYR A 51 -14.41 -10.69 -19.41
CA TYR A 51 -15.13 -11.90 -19.80
C TYR A 51 -16.23 -11.60 -20.84
N ALA A 52 -17.05 -10.59 -20.60
CA ALA A 52 -18.11 -10.18 -21.52
C ALA A 52 -17.56 -9.71 -22.89
N LYS A 53 -16.44 -9.00 -22.89
CA LYS A 53 -15.80 -8.46 -24.11
C LYS A 53 -15.22 -9.55 -25.02
N TYR A 54 -14.61 -10.59 -24.43
CA TYR A 54 -13.84 -11.58 -25.18
C TYR A 54 -14.50 -12.97 -25.27
N SER A 55 -15.66 -13.19 -24.65
CA SER A 55 -16.41 -14.42 -24.83
C SER A 55 -17.17 -14.42 -26.16
N ILE A 56 -17.24 -15.58 -26.80
CA ILE A 56 -18.06 -15.83 -27.98
C ILE A 56 -19.19 -16.77 -27.55
N ASN A 57 -20.44 -16.34 -27.73
CA ASN A 57 -21.64 -17.08 -27.28
C ASN A 57 -21.58 -17.46 -25.79
N GLY A 58 -21.05 -16.56 -24.93
CA GLY A 58 -20.93 -16.78 -23.50
C GLY A 58 -19.80 -17.73 -23.08
N VAL A 59 -18.94 -18.15 -24.02
CA VAL A 59 -17.79 -19.03 -23.74
C VAL A 59 -16.49 -18.28 -23.99
N LEU A 60 -15.63 -18.22 -22.99
CA LEU A 60 -14.28 -17.69 -23.12
C LEU A 60 -13.35 -18.85 -23.46
N SER A 61 -12.90 -18.94 -24.72
CA SER A 61 -11.97 -19.99 -25.14
C SER A 61 -10.51 -19.57 -24.94
N TYR A 62 -9.65 -20.54 -24.63
CA TYR A 62 -8.21 -20.29 -24.50
C TYR A 62 -7.61 -19.72 -25.80
N ARG A 63 -8.08 -20.17 -26.96
CA ARG A 63 -7.65 -19.64 -28.25
C ARG A 63 -7.93 -18.14 -28.37
N ASN A 64 -9.12 -17.67 -27.95
CA ASN A 64 -9.47 -16.24 -27.99
C ASN A 64 -8.59 -15.42 -27.05
N LEU A 65 -8.16 -16.00 -25.94
CA LEU A 65 -7.26 -15.32 -24.99
C LEU A 65 -5.84 -15.16 -25.51
N LEU A 66 -5.42 -16.03 -26.44
CA LEU A 66 -4.09 -15.94 -27.07
C LEU A 66 -4.03 -14.96 -28.23
N GLU A 67 -5.18 -14.42 -28.68
CA GLU A 67 -5.19 -13.38 -29.71
C GLU A 67 -4.55 -12.09 -29.19
N THR A 68 -3.99 -11.31 -30.11
CA THR A 68 -3.38 -10.02 -29.80
C THR A 68 -4.36 -9.10 -29.07
N LEU A 69 -3.90 -8.43 -28.03
CA LEU A 69 -4.68 -7.42 -27.31
C LEU A 69 -5.04 -6.28 -28.29
N PRO A 70 -6.31 -5.84 -28.35
CA PRO A 70 -6.70 -4.69 -29.18
C PRO A 70 -5.95 -3.42 -28.78
N ASP A 71 -5.72 -2.54 -29.75
CA ASP A 71 -4.96 -1.31 -29.50
C ASP A 71 -5.64 -0.37 -28.51
N GLU A 72 -6.97 -0.35 -28.47
CA GLU A 72 -7.73 0.40 -27.46
C GLU A 72 -7.41 -0.06 -26.05
N ASP A 73 -7.33 -1.38 -25.81
CA ASP A 73 -7.01 -1.94 -24.49
C ASP A 73 -5.53 -1.75 -24.13
N LYS A 74 -4.64 -1.76 -25.13
CA LYS A 74 -3.23 -1.38 -24.91
C LYS A 74 -3.10 0.07 -24.44
N LEU A 75 -3.84 0.99 -25.07
CA LEU A 75 -3.85 2.40 -24.68
C LEU A 75 -4.37 2.58 -23.26
N LEU A 76 -5.45 1.90 -22.88
CA LEU A 76 -5.97 1.94 -21.49
C LEU A 76 -4.95 1.45 -20.47
N LEU A 77 -4.21 0.38 -20.77
CA LEU A 77 -3.13 -0.09 -19.91
C LEU A 77 -2.02 0.95 -19.78
N ILE A 78 -1.61 1.59 -20.89
CA ILE A 78 -0.59 2.64 -20.87
C ILE A 78 -1.06 3.84 -20.03
N GLU A 79 -2.31 4.25 -20.16
CA GLU A 79 -2.90 5.33 -19.35
C GLU A 79 -2.86 4.98 -17.85
N GLN A 80 -3.21 3.74 -17.50
CA GLN A 80 -3.12 3.26 -16.10
C GLN A 80 -1.68 3.29 -15.57
N LEU A 81 -0.69 2.91 -16.38
CA LEU A 81 0.73 3.00 -16.03
C LEU A 81 1.15 4.45 -15.78
N ASP A 82 0.77 5.36 -16.66
CA ASP A 82 1.12 6.78 -16.57
C ASP A 82 0.47 7.45 -15.35
N GLU A 83 -0.79 7.13 -15.07
CA GLU A 83 -1.49 7.61 -13.87
C GLU A 83 -0.83 7.09 -12.58
N PHE A 84 -0.40 5.82 -12.58
CA PHE A 84 0.33 5.25 -11.44
C PHE A 84 1.64 5.97 -11.19
N VAL A 85 2.47 6.14 -12.22
CA VAL A 85 3.78 6.83 -12.10
C VAL A 85 3.59 8.28 -11.67
N LYS A 86 2.58 8.96 -12.20
CA LYS A 86 2.23 10.33 -11.80
C LYS A 86 1.85 10.42 -10.33
N LYS A 87 1.06 9.46 -9.86
CA LYS A 87 0.57 9.42 -8.47
C LYS A 87 1.62 8.93 -7.48
N TYR A 88 2.46 8.00 -7.91
CA TYR A 88 3.45 7.32 -7.08
C TYR A 88 4.84 7.29 -7.74
N PRO A 89 5.49 8.46 -7.94
CA PRO A 89 6.75 8.53 -8.69
C PRO A 89 7.89 7.70 -8.08
N ALA A 90 7.88 7.49 -6.76
CA ALA A 90 8.87 6.66 -6.06
C ALA A 90 8.83 5.18 -6.45
N TYR A 91 7.79 4.73 -7.12
CA TYR A 91 7.60 3.33 -7.56
C TYR A 91 7.60 3.16 -9.08
N ALA A 92 8.08 4.16 -9.82
CA ALA A 92 8.13 4.13 -11.28
C ALA A 92 8.93 2.93 -11.82
N ASP A 93 9.99 2.51 -11.12
CA ASP A 93 10.83 1.36 -11.50
C ASP A 93 10.11 0.00 -11.38
N LEU A 94 8.95 -0.05 -10.71
CA LEU A 94 8.13 -1.27 -10.62
C LEU A 94 7.18 -1.44 -11.80
N VAL A 95 7.07 -0.42 -12.65
CA VAL A 95 6.15 -0.38 -13.79
C VAL A 95 6.85 -0.96 -15.02
N PRO A 96 6.17 -1.83 -15.80
CA PRO A 96 6.75 -2.36 -17.04
C PRO A 96 6.96 -1.24 -18.07
N VAL A 97 7.93 -1.43 -18.93
CA VAL A 97 8.19 -0.51 -20.05
C VAL A 97 7.03 -0.55 -21.07
N ARG A 98 6.67 0.60 -21.63
CA ARG A 98 5.52 0.73 -22.54
C ARG A 98 5.62 -0.22 -23.74
N GLU A 99 6.82 -0.44 -24.27
CA GLU A 99 7.06 -1.32 -25.41
C GLU A 99 6.60 -2.76 -25.17
N SER A 100 6.62 -3.22 -23.90
CA SER A 100 6.13 -4.54 -23.56
C SER A 100 4.60 -4.68 -23.74
N ILE A 101 3.85 -3.59 -23.53
CA ILE A 101 2.39 -3.58 -23.65
C ILE A 101 1.93 -3.85 -25.09
N TYR A 102 2.66 -3.37 -26.08
CA TYR A 102 2.29 -3.55 -27.50
C TYR A 102 2.33 -5.01 -27.97
N LYS A 103 3.05 -5.86 -27.26
CA LYS A 103 3.23 -7.28 -27.60
C LYS A 103 2.27 -8.23 -26.88
N LEU A 104 1.43 -7.71 -25.96
CA LEU A 104 0.57 -8.52 -25.15
C LEU A 104 -0.56 -9.18 -25.95
N ASN A 105 -0.85 -10.43 -25.63
CA ASN A 105 -2.11 -11.06 -25.96
C ASN A 105 -3.19 -10.69 -24.91
N ARG A 106 -4.44 -11.08 -25.15
CA ARG A 106 -5.57 -10.73 -24.25
C ARG A 106 -5.36 -11.26 -22.83
N LEU A 107 -4.87 -12.50 -22.66
CA LEU A 107 -4.61 -13.07 -21.33
C LEU A 107 -3.52 -12.29 -20.59
N GLU A 108 -2.45 -11.94 -21.28
CA GLU A 108 -1.37 -11.13 -20.71
C GLU A 108 -1.84 -9.72 -20.37
N GLY A 109 -2.73 -9.12 -21.19
CA GLY A 109 -3.36 -7.84 -20.90
C GLY A 109 -4.16 -7.85 -19.59
N LEU A 110 -4.98 -8.88 -19.37
CA LEU A 110 -5.71 -9.06 -18.11
C LEU A 110 -4.76 -9.22 -16.92
N ARG A 111 -3.71 -10.04 -17.07
CA ARG A 111 -2.69 -10.21 -16.02
C ARG A 111 -2.00 -8.89 -15.70
N GLN A 112 -1.70 -8.10 -16.71
CA GLN A 112 -1.07 -6.79 -16.55
C GLN A 112 -1.98 -5.82 -15.79
N SER A 113 -3.28 -5.79 -16.10
CA SER A 113 -4.26 -4.97 -15.38
C SER A 113 -4.34 -5.35 -13.89
N ILE A 114 -4.40 -6.65 -13.58
CA ILE A 114 -4.38 -7.16 -12.21
C ILE A 114 -3.08 -6.77 -11.50
N ALA A 115 -1.93 -6.90 -12.16
CA ALA A 115 -0.64 -6.51 -11.61
C ALA A 115 -0.59 -5.01 -11.28
N MET A 116 -1.13 -4.15 -12.15
CA MET A 116 -1.23 -2.72 -11.91
C MET A 116 -2.09 -2.39 -10.68
N GLN A 117 -3.23 -3.07 -10.53
CA GLN A 117 -4.06 -2.89 -9.34
C GLN A 117 -3.32 -3.31 -8.06
N GLN A 118 -2.56 -4.41 -8.10
CA GLN A 118 -1.71 -4.82 -6.97
C GLN A 118 -0.65 -3.78 -6.62
N LEU A 119 -0.02 -3.14 -7.63
CA LEU A 119 0.92 -2.04 -7.41
C LEU A 119 0.24 -0.85 -6.72
N HIS A 120 -0.94 -0.44 -7.17
CA HIS A 120 -1.74 0.61 -6.54
C HIS A 120 -2.04 0.31 -5.07
N MET A 121 -2.45 -0.92 -4.77
CA MET A 121 -2.76 -1.36 -3.41
C MET A 121 -1.52 -1.31 -2.52
N GLY A 122 -0.36 -1.81 -3.01
CA GLY A 122 0.90 -1.79 -2.26
C GLY A 122 1.39 -0.37 -1.98
N ALA A 123 1.36 0.51 -2.98
CA ALA A 123 1.75 1.92 -2.83
C ALA A 123 0.84 2.67 -1.82
N TYR A 124 -0.47 2.43 -1.88
CA TYR A 124 -1.41 3.02 -0.92
C TYR A 124 -1.16 2.52 0.50
N GLU A 125 -1.00 1.20 0.70
CA GLU A 125 -0.71 0.60 2.00
C GLU A 125 0.56 1.20 2.62
N GLN A 126 1.63 1.27 1.84
CA GLN A 126 2.89 1.84 2.29
C GLN A 126 2.75 3.32 2.68
N GLN A 127 2.03 4.10 1.89
CA GLN A 127 1.78 5.51 2.20
C GLN A 127 0.98 5.68 3.50
N GLN A 128 -0.07 4.88 3.73
CA GLN A 128 -0.87 4.95 4.94
C GLN A 128 -0.07 4.53 6.18
N ALA A 129 0.74 3.49 6.07
CA ALA A 129 1.61 3.05 7.14
C ALA A 129 2.68 4.09 7.49
N LEU A 130 3.29 4.73 6.49
CA LEU A 130 4.26 5.81 6.72
C LEU A 130 3.63 6.97 7.50
N VAL A 131 2.44 7.42 7.11
CA VAL A 131 1.68 8.48 7.82
C VAL A 131 1.38 8.06 9.27
N PHE A 132 0.99 6.81 9.48
CA PHE A 132 0.74 6.27 10.82
C PHE A 132 2.02 6.31 11.67
N PHE A 133 3.14 5.80 11.18
CA PHE A 133 4.40 5.80 11.91
C PHE A 133 4.90 7.22 12.20
N GLN A 134 4.77 8.15 11.27
CA GLN A 134 5.09 9.56 11.49
C GLN A 134 4.30 10.15 12.66
N HIS A 135 3.00 9.88 12.68
CA HIS A 135 2.12 10.35 13.75
C HIS A 135 2.51 9.77 15.12
N GLN A 136 2.80 8.46 15.17
CA GLN A 136 3.20 7.80 16.41
C GLN A 136 4.56 8.31 16.90
N ALA A 137 5.55 8.48 16.01
CA ALA A 137 6.87 9.01 16.36
C ALA A 137 6.79 10.43 16.92
N LEU A 138 6.02 11.32 16.28
CA LEU A 138 5.80 12.69 16.77
C LEU A 138 5.11 12.70 18.14
N ARG A 139 4.09 11.88 18.32
CA ARG A 139 3.36 11.79 19.59
C ARG A 139 4.27 11.32 20.72
N TYR A 140 5.07 10.28 20.46
CA TYR A 140 6.02 9.75 21.43
C TYR A 140 7.09 10.78 21.81
N ALA A 141 7.69 11.43 20.81
CA ALA A 141 8.73 12.45 21.02
C ALA A 141 8.19 13.66 21.79
N ASN A 142 7.02 14.17 21.44
CA ASN A 142 6.38 15.28 22.15
C ASN A 142 5.94 14.89 23.56
N GLY A 143 5.53 13.64 23.74
CA GLY A 143 5.26 13.08 25.05
C GLY A 143 6.49 13.08 25.96
N ALA A 144 7.66 12.67 25.44
CA ALA A 144 8.93 12.72 26.15
C ALA A 144 9.37 14.17 26.43
N ALA A 145 9.26 15.07 25.45
CA ALA A 145 9.56 16.50 25.61
C ALA A 145 8.69 17.16 26.69
N SER A 146 7.41 16.87 26.73
CA SER A 146 6.49 17.33 27.79
C SER A 146 6.89 16.87 29.19
N PHE A 147 7.41 15.66 29.29
CA PHE A 147 7.96 15.16 30.57
C PHE A 147 9.17 16.00 31.05
N LEU A 148 10.03 16.39 30.10
CA LEU A 148 11.20 17.23 30.39
C LEU A 148 10.84 18.72 30.60
N GLY A 149 9.55 19.08 30.53
CA GLY A 149 9.09 20.45 30.71
C GLY A 149 9.22 21.32 29.46
N LEU A 150 9.50 20.74 28.28
CA LEU A 150 9.74 21.46 27.03
C LEU A 150 8.45 21.75 26.22
N GLY A 151 7.29 21.45 26.78
CA GLY A 151 6.00 21.62 26.11
C GLY A 151 5.59 20.46 25.23
N SER A 152 4.28 20.34 24.95
CA SER A 152 3.69 19.19 24.25
C SER A 152 3.85 19.21 22.72
N SER A 153 4.39 20.28 22.16
CA SER A 153 4.62 20.46 20.72
C SER A 153 6.05 20.87 20.39
N PHE A 154 6.98 20.56 21.29
CA PHE A 154 8.39 20.95 21.16
C PHE A 154 9.10 20.21 20.02
N CYS A 155 8.84 18.93 19.85
CA CYS A 155 9.46 18.13 18.81
C CYS A 155 8.72 18.33 17.47
N ARG A 156 9.45 18.77 16.48
CA ARG A 156 9.08 18.75 15.08
C ARG A 156 10.05 17.78 14.41
N LEU A 157 9.67 16.51 14.35
CA LEU A 157 10.52 15.53 13.67
C LEU A 157 10.46 15.83 12.16
N ASP A 158 11.63 15.96 11.56
CA ASP A 158 11.76 16.02 10.12
C ASP A 158 11.23 14.74 9.50
N SER A 159 10.48 14.87 8.43
CA SER A 159 9.93 13.73 7.69
C SER A 159 11.02 12.77 7.22
N ASP A 160 12.23 13.27 6.95
CA ASP A 160 13.36 12.46 6.50
C ASP A 160 13.94 11.61 7.62
N VAL A 161 13.99 12.11 8.85
CA VAL A 161 14.41 11.33 10.04
C VAL A 161 13.44 10.18 10.29
N ILE A 162 12.13 10.43 10.18
CA ILE A 162 11.12 9.39 10.36
C ILE A 162 11.20 8.37 9.22
N ARG A 163 11.36 8.84 7.98
CA ARG A 163 11.51 7.96 6.83
C ARG A 163 12.74 7.06 6.98
N ALA A 164 13.86 7.60 7.45
CA ALA A 164 15.05 6.84 7.74
C ALA A 164 14.82 5.81 8.86
N ALA A 165 14.10 6.18 9.92
CA ALA A 165 13.78 5.28 11.03
C ALA A 165 12.84 4.13 10.59
N VAL A 166 11.85 4.42 9.74
CA VAL A 166 10.93 3.42 9.18
C VAL A 166 11.64 2.53 8.15
N GLY A 167 12.62 3.07 7.41
CA GLY A 167 13.46 2.33 6.46
C GLY A 167 14.54 1.48 7.12
N ASN A 168 14.70 1.52 8.43
CA ASN A 168 15.65 0.65 9.13
C ASN A 168 15.24 -0.82 9.01
N LYS A 169 16.23 -1.65 8.68
CA LYS A 169 16.03 -3.09 8.58
C LYS A 169 15.84 -3.71 9.96
N TRP A 170 14.87 -4.60 10.05
CA TRP A 170 14.59 -5.36 11.27
C TRP A 170 15.54 -6.55 11.40
N CYS A 171 15.36 -7.34 12.46
CA CYS A 171 16.20 -8.51 12.73
C CYS A 171 16.24 -9.57 11.60
N ASP A 172 15.26 -9.58 10.71
CA ASP A 172 15.20 -10.44 9.52
C ASP A 172 15.84 -9.82 8.26
N GLY A 173 16.47 -8.66 8.42
CA GLY A 173 17.17 -7.94 7.34
C GLY A 173 16.25 -7.20 6.37
N LYS A 174 14.94 -7.11 6.65
CA LYS A 174 13.94 -6.42 5.81
C LYS A 174 13.39 -5.20 6.50
N ASP A 175 13.19 -4.14 5.74
CA ASP A 175 12.41 -2.99 6.18
C ASP A 175 10.90 -3.21 5.98
N PHE A 176 10.09 -2.25 6.42
CA PHE A 176 8.64 -2.34 6.30
C PHE A 176 8.16 -2.37 4.84
N SER A 177 8.78 -1.59 3.98
CA SER A 177 8.46 -1.53 2.55
C SER A 177 8.73 -2.87 1.85
N GLU A 178 9.92 -3.44 2.07
CA GLU A 178 10.30 -4.75 1.53
C GLU A 178 9.30 -5.84 1.93
N ARG A 179 8.75 -5.80 3.14
CA ARG A 179 7.73 -6.76 3.60
C ARG A 179 6.40 -6.62 2.86
N ILE A 180 5.93 -5.39 2.61
CA ILE A 180 4.71 -5.15 1.83
C ILE A 180 4.89 -5.72 0.43
N TRP A 181 6.01 -5.40 -0.23
CA TRP A 181 6.27 -5.85 -1.60
C TRP A 181 6.49 -7.35 -1.71
N ASP A 182 7.15 -7.98 -0.74
CA ASP A 182 7.28 -9.44 -0.69
C ASP A 182 5.93 -10.15 -0.55
N ASN A 183 5.03 -9.62 0.29
CA ASN A 183 3.69 -10.17 0.42
C ASN A 183 2.90 -10.06 -0.88
N ARG A 184 3.02 -8.94 -1.60
CA ARG A 184 2.41 -8.74 -2.93
C ARG A 184 2.96 -9.73 -3.95
N LYS A 185 4.28 -9.92 -3.97
CA LYS A 185 4.93 -10.87 -4.86
C LYS A 185 4.48 -12.32 -4.59
N LYS A 186 4.35 -12.71 -3.32
CA LYS A 186 3.81 -14.02 -2.94
C LYS A 186 2.38 -14.20 -3.42
N LEU A 187 1.52 -13.19 -3.23
CA LEU A 187 0.14 -13.22 -3.71
C LEU A 187 0.08 -13.39 -5.23
N GLY A 188 0.87 -12.61 -5.97
CA GLY A 188 0.98 -12.74 -7.43
C GLY A 188 1.37 -14.16 -7.86
N ASN A 189 2.38 -14.74 -7.21
CA ASN A 189 2.82 -16.11 -7.53
C ASN A 189 1.73 -17.17 -7.24
N THR A 190 0.93 -16.98 -6.18
CA THR A 190 -0.19 -17.91 -5.85
C THR A 190 -1.30 -17.85 -6.90
N LEU A 191 -1.50 -16.72 -7.56
CA LEU A 191 -2.51 -16.57 -8.63
C LEU A 191 -2.02 -17.13 -9.98
N HIS A 192 -0.73 -17.48 -10.10
CA HIS A 192 -0.14 -18.05 -11.32
C HIS A 192 -0.02 -19.57 -11.31
N THR A 193 -0.30 -20.23 -10.18
CA THR A 193 -0.41 -21.67 -10.05
C THR A 193 -1.84 -22.14 -10.22
#